data_b73f87e67c6ca5a2c07e8d3e98526179
#
_entry.id   b73f87e67c6ca5a2c07e8d3e98526179
#
_cell.length_a   1.000
_cell.length_b   1.000
_cell.length_c   1.000
_cell.angle_alpha   90.00
_cell.angle_beta   90.00
_cell.angle_gamma   90.00
#
_symmetry.space_group_name_H-M   'P 1'
#
loop_
_entity.id
_entity.type
_entity.pdbx_description
1 polymer ?
#
loop_
_entity_poly.entity_id
_entity_poly.type
_entity_poly.pdbx_seq_one_letter_code
_entity_poly.pdbx_strand_id
1 'polypeptide(L)'
;LTGVCVQTDIQFYDGVPVARFVNHVTNEGEEEQVLTYLSSFTCSGIKRDGNFLYIPHNGWQKELNWRRYSFEELGFPVTQTKSIRRSSKTIEVYNTGNWSTKEYLPMGFLSHPESDAGLIWQIENNGSWHYEIADQNDHYVLNVSGPNEIQSHFSKVLRPGETFESV
;
A
#
# COMPACT_ATOMS: atom_id res chain seq x y z
N LEU A 1 -26.48 7.53 -2.80
CA LEU A 1 -25.59 6.48 -3.31
C LEU A 1 -24.90 7.02 -4.55
N THR A 2 -23.58 6.79 -4.66
CA THR A 2 -22.75 7.32 -5.76
C THR A 2 -22.92 6.55 -7.09
N GLY A 3 -23.61 5.41 -7.08
CA GLY A 3 -23.70 4.52 -8.24
C GLY A 3 -22.38 3.84 -8.61
N VAL A 4 -21.39 3.83 -7.71
CA VAL A 4 -20.12 3.15 -7.95
C VAL A 4 -20.15 1.75 -7.35
N CYS A 5 -19.85 0.75 -8.18
CA CYS A 5 -19.68 -0.65 -7.79
C CYS A 5 -18.18 -0.98 -7.73
N VAL A 6 -17.74 -1.66 -6.67
CA VAL A 6 -16.37 -2.16 -6.55
C VAL A 6 -16.41 -3.67 -6.40
N GLN A 7 -15.75 -4.36 -7.30
CA GLN A 7 -15.53 -5.81 -7.25
C GLN A 7 -14.05 -6.07 -6.99
N THR A 8 -13.75 -6.95 -6.02
CA THR A 8 -12.38 -7.40 -5.75
C THR A 8 -12.22 -8.84 -6.17
N ASP A 9 -11.29 -9.10 -7.05
CA ASP A 9 -10.85 -10.44 -7.42
C ASP A 9 -9.64 -10.82 -6.58
N ILE A 10 -9.74 -11.95 -5.88
CA ILE A 10 -8.66 -12.50 -5.05
C ILE A 10 -8.24 -13.84 -5.64
N GLN A 11 -7.02 -13.90 -6.14
CA GLN A 11 -6.44 -15.11 -6.72
C GLN A 11 -5.46 -15.75 -5.75
N PHE A 12 -5.68 -17.00 -5.40
CA PHE A 12 -4.74 -17.84 -4.64
C PHE A 12 -4.02 -18.80 -5.58
N TYR A 13 -2.80 -19.16 -5.20
CA TYR A 13 -1.95 -20.06 -5.98
C TYR A 13 -1.68 -21.33 -5.19
N ASP A 14 -1.90 -22.48 -5.82
CA ASP A 14 -1.71 -23.77 -5.17
C ASP A 14 -0.23 -23.99 -4.77
N GLY A 15 -0.03 -24.42 -3.53
CA GLY A 15 1.30 -24.72 -2.97
C GLY A 15 2.17 -23.51 -2.61
N VAL A 16 1.70 -22.27 -2.78
CA VAL A 16 2.44 -21.05 -2.37
C VAL A 16 1.56 -20.10 -1.55
N PRO A 17 2.07 -19.51 -0.46
CA PRO A 17 1.32 -18.60 0.40
C PRO A 17 1.24 -17.18 -0.21
N VAL A 18 0.66 -17.09 -1.40
CA VAL A 18 0.50 -15.83 -2.15
C VAL A 18 -0.96 -15.62 -2.50
N ALA A 19 -1.43 -14.39 -2.36
CA ALA A 19 -2.71 -13.93 -2.87
C ALA A 19 -2.49 -12.68 -3.72
N ARG A 20 -3.11 -12.65 -4.91
CA ARG A 20 -3.14 -11.47 -5.80
C ARG A 20 -4.50 -10.81 -5.70
N PHE A 21 -4.52 -9.49 -5.57
CA PHE A 21 -5.72 -8.68 -5.44
C PHE A 21 -5.84 -7.75 -6.64
N VAL A 22 -7.01 -7.71 -7.26
CA VAL A 22 -7.35 -6.77 -8.32
C VAL A 22 -8.73 -6.20 -8.03
N ASN A 23 -8.87 -4.88 -8.05
CA ASN A 23 -10.15 -4.21 -7.89
C ASN A 23 -10.64 -3.66 -9.23
N HIS A 24 -11.89 -3.93 -9.53
CA HIS A 24 -12.63 -3.36 -10.65
C HIS A 24 -13.64 -2.35 -10.11
N VAL A 25 -13.51 -1.09 -10.54
CA VAL A 25 -14.42 -0.01 -10.15
C VAL A 25 -15.27 0.37 -11.33
N THR A 26 -16.56 0.08 -11.27
CA THR A 26 -17.52 0.36 -12.34
C THR A 26 -18.47 1.49 -11.93
N ASN A 27 -18.64 2.47 -12.79
CA ASN A 27 -19.69 3.47 -12.64
C ASN A 27 -21.00 2.91 -13.19
N GLU A 28 -21.88 2.47 -12.29
CA GLU A 28 -23.24 1.98 -12.59
C GLU A 28 -24.28 3.10 -12.48
N GLY A 29 -23.86 4.33 -12.18
CA GLY A 29 -24.72 5.50 -12.08
C GLY A 29 -24.97 6.18 -13.44
N GLU A 30 -25.72 7.27 -13.41
CA GLU A 30 -26.08 8.06 -14.60
C GLU A 30 -25.11 9.24 -14.81
N GLU A 31 -24.34 9.63 -13.78
CA GLU A 31 -23.44 10.78 -13.81
C GLU A 31 -21.98 10.34 -13.84
N GLU A 32 -21.11 11.18 -14.43
CA GLU A 32 -19.66 10.94 -14.41
C GLU A 32 -19.13 10.92 -12.97
N GLN A 33 -18.24 9.98 -12.67
CA GLN A 33 -17.55 9.87 -11.39
C GLN A 33 -16.05 10.06 -11.57
N VAL A 34 -15.40 10.70 -10.61
CA VAL A 34 -13.95 10.90 -10.66
C VAL A 34 -13.28 10.02 -9.62
N LEU A 35 -12.43 9.12 -10.08
CA LEU A 35 -11.61 8.25 -9.24
C LEU A 35 -10.23 8.90 -9.06
N THR A 36 -9.88 9.24 -7.83
CA THR A 36 -8.61 9.89 -7.47
C THR A 36 -7.70 9.01 -6.63
N TYR A 37 -8.25 7.94 -6.05
CA TYR A 37 -7.54 6.97 -5.25
C TYR A 37 -8.28 5.63 -5.25
N LEU A 38 -7.52 4.54 -5.33
CA LEU A 38 -8.01 3.19 -5.14
C LEU A 38 -6.94 2.34 -4.44
N SER A 39 -7.24 1.91 -3.21
CA SER A 39 -6.41 0.92 -2.53
C SER A 39 -6.61 -0.45 -3.18
N SER A 40 -5.55 -1.07 -3.65
CA SER A 40 -5.60 -2.44 -4.17
C SER A 40 -5.66 -3.47 -3.03
N PHE A 41 -5.01 -3.14 -1.91
CA PHE A 41 -4.96 -4.01 -0.73
C PHE A 41 -4.79 -3.19 0.54
N THR A 42 -5.53 -3.54 1.58
CA THR A 42 -5.39 -2.98 2.93
C THR A 42 -5.28 -4.10 3.95
N CYS A 43 -4.24 -4.05 4.79
CA CYS A 43 -4.03 -4.98 5.89
C CYS A 43 -3.96 -4.22 7.20
N SER A 44 -4.82 -4.56 8.15
CA SER A 44 -4.83 -4.00 9.50
C SER A 44 -4.42 -5.03 10.56
N GLY A 45 -4.31 -4.61 11.81
CA GLY A 45 -3.95 -5.50 12.91
C GLY A 45 -2.46 -5.85 12.99
N ILE A 46 -1.60 -5.11 12.28
CA ILE A 46 -0.15 -5.27 12.39
C ILE A 46 0.28 -4.81 13.78
N LYS A 47 0.89 -5.70 14.55
CA LYS A 47 1.34 -5.40 15.92
C LYS A 47 2.30 -4.20 15.94
N ARG A 48 2.21 -3.35 16.97
CA ARG A 48 3.06 -2.16 17.08
C ARG A 48 4.51 -2.50 17.45
N ASP A 49 4.69 -3.42 18.36
CA ASP A 49 5.99 -3.67 18.96
C ASP A 49 6.76 -4.75 18.18
N GLY A 50 8.08 -4.53 18.05
CA GLY A 50 9.02 -5.50 17.52
C GLY A 50 9.06 -5.69 16.00
N ASN A 51 8.17 -5.07 15.23
CA ASN A 51 8.20 -5.19 13.78
C ASN A 51 9.35 -4.41 13.14
N PHE A 52 9.85 -4.95 12.04
CA PHE A 52 10.80 -4.30 11.14
C PHE A 52 10.19 -4.14 9.75
N LEU A 53 10.35 -2.96 9.19
CA LEU A 53 10.03 -2.68 7.79
C LEU A 53 11.30 -2.76 6.95
N TYR A 54 11.24 -3.51 5.88
CA TYR A 54 12.29 -3.57 4.87
C TYR A 54 11.82 -2.83 3.63
N ILE A 55 12.62 -1.84 3.22
CA ILE A 55 12.38 -1.00 2.04
C ILE A 55 13.48 -1.27 1.04
N PRO A 56 13.16 -1.71 -0.20
CA PRO A 56 14.16 -1.89 -1.25
C PRO A 56 14.45 -0.57 -1.93
N HIS A 57 15.50 0.10 -1.49
CA HIS A 57 16.02 1.29 -2.16
C HIS A 57 16.61 0.93 -3.52
N ASN A 58 16.48 1.83 -4.47
CA ASN A 58 16.97 1.65 -5.81
C ASN A 58 17.71 2.90 -6.29
N GLY A 59 18.65 2.72 -7.20
CA GLY A 59 19.41 3.79 -7.81
C GLY A 59 20.45 3.22 -8.76
N TRP A 60 21.01 4.06 -9.60
CA TRP A 60 22.05 3.67 -10.55
C TRP A 60 23.23 3.03 -9.83
N GLN A 61 23.58 1.80 -10.22
CA GLN A 61 24.64 0.95 -9.62
C GLN A 61 24.43 0.60 -8.13
N LYS A 62 23.20 0.74 -7.64
CA LYS A 62 22.78 0.33 -6.27
C LYS A 62 21.35 -0.18 -6.30
N GLU A 63 21.07 -1.04 -7.26
CA GLU A 63 19.77 -1.66 -7.43
C GLU A 63 19.51 -2.66 -6.30
N LEU A 64 18.23 -2.80 -5.92
CA LEU A 64 17.74 -3.79 -4.95
C LEU A 64 18.46 -3.71 -3.59
N ASN A 65 18.70 -2.49 -3.11
CA ASN A 65 19.39 -2.27 -1.84
C ASN A 65 18.38 -2.31 -0.68
N TRP A 66 18.11 -3.49 -0.16
CA TRP A 66 17.22 -3.68 0.97
C TRP A 66 17.78 -3.06 2.25
N ARG A 67 16.99 -2.20 2.89
CA ARG A 67 17.28 -1.62 4.19
C ARG A 67 16.20 -1.98 5.19
N ARG A 68 16.63 -2.40 6.37
CA ARG A 68 15.77 -2.72 7.50
C ARG A 68 15.67 -1.50 8.42
N TYR A 69 14.44 -1.19 8.81
CA TYR A 69 14.13 -0.13 9.75
C TYR A 69 13.25 -0.66 10.87
N SER A 70 13.53 -0.28 12.12
CA SER A 70 12.55 -0.38 13.19
C SER A 70 11.49 0.72 13.00
N PHE A 71 10.30 0.53 13.56
CA PHE A 71 9.27 1.58 13.51
C PHE A 71 9.68 2.83 14.31
N GLU A 72 10.52 2.67 15.34
CA GLU A 72 11.11 3.78 16.10
C GLU A 72 12.06 4.62 15.23
N GLU A 73 12.95 3.99 14.45
CA GLU A 73 13.83 4.68 13.49
C GLU A 73 13.03 5.42 12.42
N LEU A 74 11.84 4.94 12.06
CA LEU A 74 10.91 5.60 11.16
C LEU A 74 10.10 6.72 11.84
N GLY A 75 10.32 6.97 13.14
CA GLY A 75 9.68 8.03 13.91
C GLY A 75 8.28 7.70 14.42
N PHE A 76 7.91 6.42 14.47
CA PHE A 76 6.70 6.02 15.19
C PHE A 76 6.95 6.08 16.69
N PRO A 77 6.01 6.61 17.49
CA PRO A 77 6.22 6.75 18.93
C PRO A 77 6.24 5.40 19.62
N VAL A 78 7.23 5.21 20.49
CA VAL A 78 7.23 4.11 21.45
C VAL A 78 6.30 4.51 22.58
N THR A 79 5.07 4.05 22.55
CA THR A 79 4.09 4.36 23.60
C THR A 79 4.21 3.36 24.74
N GLN A 80 4.81 3.81 25.85
CA GLN A 80 4.88 3.05 27.10
C GLN A 80 3.65 3.16 27.99
N THR A 81 2.69 4.06 27.67
CA THR A 81 1.52 4.33 28.51
C THR A 81 0.23 3.86 27.83
N LYS A 82 -0.56 3.10 28.57
CA LYS A 82 -1.86 2.58 28.10
C LYS A 82 -2.90 3.65 27.75
N SER A 83 -2.65 4.93 28.09
CA SER A 83 -3.60 6.03 27.95
C SER A 83 -3.47 6.84 26.66
N ILE A 84 -2.31 6.79 25.99
CA ILE A 84 -2.07 7.52 24.72
C ILE A 84 -1.50 6.53 23.72
N ARG A 85 -2.38 5.93 22.92
CA ARG A 85 -2.02 4.92 21.92
C ARG A 85 -2.18 5.39 20.50
N ARG A 86 -2.42 6.68 20.29
CA ARG A 86 -2.64 7.26 18.97
C ARG A 86 -1.50 8.17 18.57
N SER A 87 -1.02 8.01 17.38
CA SER A 87 -0.26 9.02 16.68
C SER A 87 -0.86 9.26 15.30
N SER A 88 -0.59 10.40 14.71
CA SER A 88 -0.89 10.67 13.30
C SER A 88 0.27 10.28 12.39
N LYS A 89 1.21 9.47 12.90
CA LYS A 89 2.38 9.09 12.14
C LYS A 89 2.00 8.14 11.02
N THR A 90 2.41 8.50 9.83
CA THR A 90 2.37 7.67 8.63
C THR A 90 3.74 7.69 7.99
N ILE A 91 4.19 6.56 7.47
CA ILE A 91 5.30 6.49 6.53
C ILE A 91 4.73 6.14 5.16
N GLU A 92 5.22 6.84 4.15
CA GLU A 92 4.84 6.63 2.76
C GLU A 92 6.07 6.27 1.94
N VAL A 93 5.92 5.32 1.03
CA VAL A 93 6.93 4.94 0.04
C VAL A 93 6.25 4.89 -1.31
N TYR A 94 6.79 5.61 -2.29
CA TYR A 94 6.17 5.73 -3.60
C TYR A 94 7.20 6.11 -4.68
N ASN A 95 6.84 5.86 -5.92
CA ASN A 95 7.48 6.45 -7.09
C ASN A 95 6.44 7.13 -7.97
N THR A 96 6.85 8.15 -8.68
CA THR A 96 6.00 8.92 -9.60
C THR A 96 6.54 8.89 -11.02
N GLY A 97 5.63 9.03 -11.99
CA GLY A 97 5.96 9.04 -13.42
C GLY A 97 5.90 7.65 -14.04
N ASN A 98 6.62 7.44 -15.12
CA ASN A 98 6.62 6.22 -15.93
C ASN A 98 7.79 5.26 -15.63
N TRP A 99 8.46 5.45 -14.52
CA TRP A 99 9.57 4.61 -14.06
C TRP A 99 9.29 4.09 -12.66
N SER A 100 8.70 2.90 -12.56
CA SER A 100 8.24 2.31 -11.30
C SER A 100 9.35 1.95 -10.32
N THR A 101 10.58 1.81 -10.78
CA THR A 101 11.75 1.41 -9.97
C THR A 101 12.80 2.50 -9.84
N LYS A 102 12.40 3.78 -9.81
CA LYS A 102 13.30 4.92 -9.79
C LYS A 102 14.08 5.04 -8.48
N GLU A 103 13.40 5.26 -7.36
CA GLU A 103 14.01 5.46 -6.03
C GLU A 103 13.82 4.25 -5.10
N TYR A 104 12.72 3.53 -5.31
CA TYR A 104 12.36 2.32 -4.61
C TYR A 104 11.83 1.30 -5.59
N LEU A 105 11.86 0.03 -5.22
CA LEU A 105 11.10 -1.00 -5.92
C LEU A 105 9.66 -1.03 -5.41
N PRO A 106 8.67 -1.37 -6.25
CA PRO A 106 7.25 -1.38 -5.89
C PRO A 106 6.89 -2.57 -4.98
N MET A 107 7.59 -2.69 -3.87
CA MET A 107 7.43 -3.78 -2.90
C MET A 107 7.92 -3.37 -1.52
N GLY A 108 7.58 -4.17 -0.52
CA GLY A 108 8.07 -4.05 0.83
C GLY A 108 7.91 -5.34 1.60
N PHE A 109 8.54 -5.43 2.76
CA PHE A 109 8.47 -6.61 3.62
C PHE A 109 8.39 -6.20 5.08
N LEU A 110 7.47 -6.80 5.81
CA LEU A 110 7.35 -6.72 7.26
C LEU A 110 7.75 -8.03 7.90
N SER A 111 8.60 -7.98 8.92
CA SER A 111 8.95 -9.12 9.76
C SER A 111 8.79 -8.79 11.23
N HIS A 112 8.58 -9.82 12.03
CA HIS A 112 8.62 -9.74 13.49
C HIS A 112 9.62 -10.78 14.00
N PRO A 113 10.57 -10.41 14.89
CA PRO A 113 11.66 -11.31 15.32
C PRO A 113 11.18 -12.55 16.09
N GLU A 114 9.99 -12.47 16.70
CA GLU A 114 9.38 -13.60 17.42
C GLU A 114 8.43 -14.44 16.55
N SER A 115 8.41 -14.19 15.23
CA SER A 115 7.52 -14.89 14.29
C SER A 115 8.32 -15.43 13.12
N ASP A 116 8.11 -16.69 12.79
CA ASP A 116 8.65 -17.31 11.57
C ASP A 116 7.92 -16.85 10.29
N ALA A 117 6.86 -16.04 10.44
CA ALA A 117 6.09 -15.49 9.33
C ALA A 117 6.39 -14.00 9.14
N GLY A 118 6.35 -13.57 7.89
CA GLY A 118 6.41 -12.17 7.48
C GLY A 118 5.39 -11.86 6.41
N LEU A 119 5.17 -10.59 6.14
CA LEU A 119 4.29 -10.12 5.07
C LEU A 119 5.13 -9.41 4.02
N ILE A 120 5.18 -9.97 2.81
CA ILE A 120 5.75 -9.31 1.63
C ILE A 120 4.62 -8.87 0.71
N TRP A 121 4.73 -7.70 0.12
CA TRP A 121 3.82 -7.22 -0.92
C TRP A 121 4.59 -6.70 -2.11
N GLN A 122 3.96 -6.74 -3.26
CA GLN A 122 4.44 -6.17 -4.52
C GLN A 122 3.28 -5.50 -5.24
N ILE A 123 3.54 -4.37 -5.90
CA ILE A 123 2.60 -3.63 -6.72
C ILE A 123 2.95 -3.86 -8.18
N GLU A 124 2.02 -4.41 -8.96
CA GLU A 124 2.21 -4.76 -10.36
C GLU A 124 1.93 -3.55 -11.27
N ASN A 125 2.70 -2.47 -11.11
CA ASN A 125 2.56 -1.28 -11.94
C ASN A 125 3.88 -0.82 -12.56
N ASN A 126 3.86 -0.49 -13.84
CA ASN A 126 5.01 0.06 -14.56
C ASN A 126 5.16 1.57 -14.41
N GLY A 127 4.19 2.24 -13.80
CA GLY A 127 4.17 3.68 -13.55
C GLY A 127 4.25 4.04 -12.07
N SER A 128 3.48 5.05 -11.69
CA SER A 128 3.38 5.52 -10.32
C SER A 128 2.69 4.51 -9.41
N TRP A 129 3.18 4.35 -8.21
CA TRP A 129 2.62 3.50 -7.18
C TRP A 129 2.89 4.09 -5.80
N HIS A 130 2.16 3.60 -4.80
CA HIS A 130 2.25 4.07 -3.44
C HIS A 130 1.92 2.95 -2.45
N TYR A 131 2.62 2.90 -1.34
CA TYR A 131 2.14 2.25 -0.13
C TYR A 131 2.42 3.12 1.09
N GLU A 132 1.60 2.93 2.11
CA GLU A 132 1.75 3.61 3.38
C GLU A 132 1.55 2.65 4.55
N ILE A 133 2.22 2.96 5.65
CA ILE A 133 1.96 2.33 6.94
C ILE A 133 1.58 3.43 7.92
N ALA A 134 0.36 3.36 8.43
CA ALA A 134 -0.21 4.33 9.33
C ALA A 134 -0.43 3.77 10.73
N ASP A 135 -0.26 4.61 11.75
CA ASP A 135 -0.61 4.29 13.13
C ASP A 135 -2.11 4.42 13.36
N GLN A 136 -2.74 3.33 13.78
CA GLN A 136 -4.18 3.32 14.12
C GLN A 136 -4.42 2.72 15.50
N ASN A 137 -4.44 3.57 16.51
CA ASN A 137 -4.66 3.21 17.90
C ASN A 137 -3.60 2.27 18.48
N ASP A 138 -3.84 0.97 18.45
CA ASP A 138 -2.99 -0.06 19.03
C ASP A 138 -2.37 -1.00 18.00
N HIS A 139 -2.54 -0.70 16.72
CA HIS A 139 -1.96 -1.46 15.61
C HIS A 139 -1.56 -0.55 14.44
N TYR A 140 -0.80 -1.08 13.51
CA TYR A 140 -0.52 -0.42 12.24
C TYR A 140 -1.41 -0.96 11.13
N VAL A 141 -1.63 -0.10 10.13
CA VAL A 141 -2.38 -0.43 8.90
C VAL A 141 -1.45 -0.20 7.72
N LEU A 142 -1.34 -1.20 6.88
CA LEU A 142 -0.69 -1.12 5.56
C LEU A 142 -1.76 -0.89 4.50
N ASN A 143 -1.61 0.16 3.70
CA ASN A 143 -2.36 0.40 2.47
C ASN A 143 -1.42 0.32 1.27
N VAL A 144 -1.86 -0.36 0.22
CA VAL A 144 -1.10 -0.53 -1.02
C VAL A 144 -1.97 -0.11 -2.20
N SER A 145 -1.43 0.72 -3.09
CA SER A 145 -2.17 1.25 -4.23
C SER A 145 -1.29 1.48 -5.46
N GLY A 146 -1.91 1.61 -6.62
CA GLY A 146 -1.30 2.21 -7.79
C GLY A 146 -1.17 3.73 -7.64
N PRO A 147 -1.30 4.50 -8.74
CA PRO A 147 -1.22 5.96 -8.70
C PRO A 147 -2.39 6.56 -7.91
N ASN A 148 -2.16 7.71 -7.30
CA ASN A 148 -3.17 8.49 -6.61
C ASN A 148 -3.03 9.99 -6.91
N GLU A 149 -4.00 10.80 -6.51
CA GLU A 149 -4.01 12.23 -6.77
C GLU A 149 -2.87 12.95 -6.04
N ILE A 150 -2.61 12.63 -4.79
CA ILE A 150 -1.71 13.38 -3.92
C ILE A 150 -0.25 13.25 -4.38
N GLN A 151 0.24 12.02 -4.59
CA GLN A 151 1.63 11.78 -4.94
C GLN A 151 1.89 11.85 -6.45
N SER A 152 0.92 11.52 -7.29
CA SER A 152 1.12 11.34 -8.73
C SER A 152 0.15 12.11 -9.63
N HIS A 153 -0.73 12.95 -9.06
CA HIS A 153 -1.76 13.69 -9.80
C HIS A 153 -2.68 12.79 -10.63
N PHE A 154 -2.93 11.59 -10.16
CA PHE A 154 -3.81 10.65 -10.83
C PHE A 154 -5.27 11.08 -10.69
N SER A 155 -5.96 11.12 -11.81
CA SER A 155 -7.40 11.34 -11.88
C SER A 155 -7.96 10.59 -13.07
N LYS A 156 -8.96 9.75 -12.85
CA LYS A 156 -9.66 9.00 -13.89
C LYS A 156 -11.14 9.31 -13.83
N VAL A 157 -11.66 9.93 -14.89
CA VAL A 157 -13.10 10.09 -15.07
C VAL A 157 -13.69 8.76 -15.55
N LEU A 158 -14.72 8.30 -14.86
CA LEU A 158 -15.51 7.13 -15.20
C LEU A 158 -16.89 7.60 -15.68
N ARG A 159 -17.17 7.44 -16.95
CA ARG A 159 -18.50 7.66 -17.51
C ARG A 159 -19.44 6.53 -17.10
N PRO A 160 -20.76 6.73 -17.20
CA PRO A 160 -21.73 5.65 -17.00
C PRO A 160 -21.35 4.39 -17.78
N GLY A 161 -21.25 3.27 -17.09
CA GLY A 161 -20.86 1.97 -17.64
C GLY A 161 -19.36 1.74 -17.81
N GLU A 162 -18.49 2.74 -17.57
CA GLU A 162 -17.03 2.53 -17.63
C GLU A 162 -16.50 1.83 -16.36
N THR A 163 -15.52 0.98 -16.57
CA THR A 163 -14.78 0.27 -15.51
C THR A 163 -13.30 0.66 -15.51
N PHE A 164 -12.75 0.85 -14.31
CA PHE A 164 -11.31 0.98 -14.06
C PHE A 164 -10.83 -0.25 -13.30
N GLU A 165 -9.69 -0.80 -13.72
CA GLU A 165 -9.03 -1.93 -13.06
C GLU A 165 -7.81 -1.43 -12.30
N SER A 166 -7.68 -1.85 -11.03
CA SER A 166 -6.48 -1.54 -10.22
C SER A 166 -5.26 -2.33 -10.66
N VAL A 167 -4.12 -1.91 -10.20
CA VAL A 167 -2.85 -2.61 -10.35
C VAL A 167 -2.56 -3.45 -9.11
#